data_387d49ca0b53b2a78f6ea67b59fa0856
#
_entry.id   387d49ca0b53b2a78f6ea67b59fa0856
#
_cell.length_a   1.000
_cell.length_b   1.000
_cell.length_c   1.000
_cell.angle_alpha   90.00
_cell.angle_beta   90.00
_cell.angle_gamma   90.00
#
_symmetry.space_group_name_H-M   'P 1'
#
loop_
_entity.id
_entity.type
_entity.pdbx_description
1 polymer ?
#
loop_
_entity_poly.entity_id
_entity_poly.type
_entity_poly.pdbx_seq_one_letter_code
_entity_poly.pdbx_strand_id
1 'polypeptide(L)'
;MPLIIQTALELGFLYALVAMALFLSYRILDIADLTTDGCFVLGAAVSVTLAAAGHPILAVPAAMAAGACAGFITAFLQTRLGVPSILAGIVTNTGLYTINLMAMGWKSNASLLGVDTIFTMLRDAGVGWGYHDLLLAAVVTIVAGALLYLFLSLIHISEPTRQAEI
;
A
#
# COMPACT_ATOMS: atom_id res chain seq x y z
N MET A 1 11.76 25.37 -9.26
CA MET A 1 10.73 25.53 -8.20
C MET A 1 9.48 24.66 -8.46
N PRO A 2 8.81 24.70 -9.64
CA PRO A 2 7.60 23.88 -9.84
C PRO A 2 7.86 22.38 -9.73
N LEU A 3 9.00 21.86 -10.19
CA LEU A 3 9.33 20.44 -10.14
C LEU A 3 9.43 19.90 -8.70
N ILE A 4 10.01 20.64 -7.78
CA ILE A 4 10.15 20.24 -6.38
C ILE A 4 8.77 20.12 -5.72
N ILE A 5 7.88 21.08 -6.00
CA ILE A 5 6.52 21.06 -5.45
C ILE A 5 5.74 19.88 -6.02
N GLN A 6 5.87 19.60 -7.31
CA GLN A 6 5.22 18.46 -7.96
C GLN A 6 5.67 17.14 -7.31
N THR A 7 6.97 16.89 -7.22
CA THR A 7 7.50 15.67 -6.60
C THR A 7 7.10 15.53 -5.13
N ALA A 8 7.05 16.64 -4.39
CA ALA A 8 6.58 16.63 -3.01
C ALA A 8 5.11 16.25 -2.89
N LEU A 9 4.25 16.72 -3.80
CA LEU A 9 2.84 16.35 -3.84
C LEU A 9 2.65 14.88 -4.25
N GLU A 10 3.40 14.40 -5.24
CA GLU A 10 3.37 12.98 -5.68
C GLU A 10 3.71 12.05 -4.51
N LEU A 11 4.81 12.32 -3.81
CA LEU A 11 5.19 11.57 -2.61
C LEU A 11 4.15 11.71 -1.50
N GLY A 12 3.58 12.90 -1.31
CA GLY A 12 2.54 13.16 -0.34
C GLY A 12 1.29 12.29 -0.57
N PHE A 13 0.83 12.15 -1.81
CA PHE A 13 -0.29 11.27 -2.15
C PHE A 13 0.04 9.80 -1.96
N LEU A 14 1.24 9.36 -2.30
CA LEU A 14 1.66 7.97 -2.07
C LEU A 14 1.70 7.63 -0.58
N TYR A 15 2.28 8.50 0.24
CA TYR A 15 2.33 8.30 1.69
C TYR A 15 0.97 8.49 2.37
N ALA A 16 0.03 9.21 1.76
CA ALA A 16 -1.34 9.30 2.26
C ALA A 16 -2.04 7.93 2.30
N LEU A 17 -1.74 7.02 1.37
CA LEU A 17 -2.24 5.64 1.40
C LEU A 17 -1.73 4.88 2.63
N VAL A 18 -0.45 5.02 2.95
CA VAL A 18 0.16 4.43 4.16
C VAL A 18 -0.48 5.02 5.42
N ALA A 19 -0.68 6.34 5.45
CA ALA A 19 -1.33 7.01 6.56
C ALA A 19 -2.79 6.55 6.76
N MET A 20 -3.54 6.32 5.67
CA MET A 20 -4.90 5.75 5.73
C MET A 20 -4.90 4.33 6.29
N ALA A 21 -3.93 3.49 5.90
CA ALA A 21 -3.80 2.13 6.42
C ALA A 21 -3.47 2.13 7.92
N LEU A 22 -2.55 2.99 8.36
CA LEU A 22 -2.23 3.19 9.78
C LEU A 22 -3.43 3.74 10.57
N PHE A 23 -4.19 4.69 9.99
CA PHE A 23 -5.41 5.21 10.60
C PHE A 23 -6.43 4.10 10.83
N LEU A 24 -6.65 3.23 9.84
CA LEU A 24 -7.57 2.10 9.94
C LEU A 24 -7.15 1.15 11.06
N SER A 25 -5.86 0.79 11.10
CA SER A 25 -5.33 -0.11 12.11
C SER A 25 -5.41 0.48 13.52
N TYR A 26 -4.88 1.67 13.71
CA TYR A 26 -4.76 2.26 15.04
C TYR A 26 -6.08 2.80 15.57
N ARG A 27 -6.88 3.51 14.72
CA ARG A 27 -8.09 4.20 15.17
C ARG A 27 -9.31 3.30 15.24
N ILE A 28 -9.38 2.27 14.38
CA ILE A 28 -10.58 1.44 14.22
C ILE A 28 -10.39 0.06 14.82
N LEU A 29 -9.26 -0.58 14.56
CA LEU A 29 -8.96 -1.90 15.11
C LEU A 29 -8.31 -1.85 16.49
N ASP A 30 -7.87 -0.65 16.94
CA ASP A 30 -7.11 -0.44 18.19
C ASP A 30 -5.88 -1.37 18.28
N ILE A 31 -5.25 -1.62 17.14
CA ILE A 31 -4.09 -2.49 17.00
C ILE A 31 -2.92 -1.66 16.48
N ALA A 32 -1.81 -1.65 17.20
CA ALA A 32 -0.57 -1.04 16.72
C ALA A 32 0.08 -1.95 15.67
N ASP A 33 -0.28 -1.75 14.40
CA ASP A 33 0.27 -2.52 13.29
C ASP A 33 1.55 -1.86 12.75
N LEU A 34 2.68 -2.46 13.07
CA LEU A 34 4.01 -2.03 12.61
C LEU A 34 4.41 -2.68 11.27
N THR A 35 3.52 -3.49 10.65
CA THR A 35 3.83 -4.17 9.38
C THR A 35 3.46 -3.36 8.15
N THR A 36 2.68 -2.28 8.32
CA THR A 36 2.18 -1.47 7.21
C THR A 36 3.30 -0.97 6.29
N ASP A 37 4.40 -0.49 6.88
CA ASP A 37 5.57 -0.02 6.13
C ASP A 37 6.24 -1.17 5.35
N GLY A 38 6.45 -2.32 5.99
CA GLY A 38 7.01 -3.51 5.33
C GLY A 38 6.12 -4.04 4.20
N CYS A 39 4.79 -4.01 4.38
CA CYS A 39 3.84 -4.39 3.33
C CYS A 39 3.88 -3.41 2.15
N PHE A 40 4.03 -2.12 2.41
CA PHE A 40 4.18 -1.11 1.37
C PHE A 40 5.45 -1.34 0.55
N VAL A 41 6.59 -1.56 1.22
CA VAL A 41 7.87 -1.87 0.57
C VAL A 41 7.81 -3.18 -0.22
N LEU A 42 7.12 -4.22 0.30
CA LEU A 42 6.90 -5.47 -0.42
C LEU A 42 6.10 -5.24 -1.70
N GLY A 43 5.02 -4.47 -1.62
CA GLY A 43 4.22 -4.11 -2.79
C GLY A 43 5.06 -3.39 -3.85
N ALA A 44 5.90 -2.44 -3.42
CA ALA A 44 6.81 -1.74 -4.32
C ALA A 44 7.84 -2.69 -4.95
N ALA A 45 8.46 -3.60 -4.17
CA ALA A 45 9.43 -4.56 -4.66
C ALA A 45 8.84 -5.50 -5.71
N VAL A 46 7.64 -6.04 -5.46
CA VAL A 46 6.90 -6.90 -6.40
C VAL A 46 6.51 -6.14 -7.66
N SER A 47 6.02 -4.90 -7.50
CA SER A 47 5.63 -4.05 -8.64
C SER A 47 6.81 -3.76 -9.56
N VAL A 48 7.95 -3.35 -8.99
CA VAL A 48 9.17 -3.05 -9.75
C VAL A 48 9.68 -4.29 -10.48
N THR A 49 9.67 -5.44 -9.83
CA THR A 49 10.16 -6.70 -10.43
C THR A 49 9.32 -7.13 -11.61
N LEU A 50 7.99 -7.04 -11.50
CA LEU A 50 7.07 -7.40 -12.58
C LEU A 50 7.10 -6.38 -13.73
N ALA A 51 7.21 -5.10 -13.43
CA ALA A 51 7.40 -4.07 -14.45
C ALA A 51 8.70 -4.31 -15.24
N ALA A 52 9.81 -4.62 -14.55
CA ALA A 52 11.09 -4.97 -15.17
C ALA A 52 11.01 -6.26 -16.01
N ALA A 53 10.11 -7.18 -15.67
CA ALA A 53 9.82 -8.39 -16.46
C ALA A 53 8.92 -8.13 -17.69
N GLY A 54 8.51 -6.88 -17.95
CA GLY A 54 7.67 -6.50 -19.09
C GLY A 54 6.17 -6.66 -18.86
N HIS A 55 5.72 -6.77 -17.62
CA HIS A 55 4.31 -6.93 -17.25
C HIS A 55 3.79 -5.81 -16.34
N PRO A 56 3.80 -4.53 -16.79
CA PRO A 56 3.45 -3.40 -15.93
C PRO A 56 1.99 -3.44 -15.43
N ILE A 57 1.05 -3.95 -16.21
CA ILE A 57 -0.37 -4.03 -15.82
C ILE A 57 -0.58 -5.07 -14.71
N LEU A 58 0.14 -6.20 -14.76
CA LEU A 58 0.07 -7.24 -13.72
C LEU A 58 0.79 -6.83 -12.43
N ALA A 59 1.65 -5.84 -12.49
CA ALA A 59 2.42 -5.35 -11.34
C ALA A 59 1.52 -4.86 -10.19
N VAL A 60 0.42 -4.14 -10.51
CA VAL A 60 -0.50 -3.60 -9.49
C VAL A 60 -1.26 -4.70 -8.75
N PRO A 61 -2.02 -5.58 -9.42
CA PRO A 61 -2.75 -6.62 -8.69
C PRO A 61 -1.82 -7.59 -7.96
N ALA A 62 -0.63 -7.87 -8.48
CA ALA A 62 0.36 -8.69 -7.80
C ALA A 62 0.93 -8.00 -6.54
N ALA A 63 1.22 -6.71 -6.59
CA ALA A 63 1.63 -5.93 -5.43
C ALA A 63 0.55 -5.90 -4.35
N MET A 64 -0.72 -5.72 -4.74
CA MET A 64 -1.85 -5.78 -3.81
C MET A 64 -1.98 -7.16 -3.16
N ALA A 65 -1.86 -8.23 -3.93
CA ALA A 65 -1.91 -9.59 -3.41
C ALA A 65 -0.74 -9.88 -2.45
N ALA A 66 0.47 -9.44 -2.78
CA ALA A 66 1.65 -9.59 -1.93
C ALA A 66 1.49 -8.86 -0.58
N GLY A 67 1.02 -7.62 -0.60
CA GLY A 67 0.70 -6.86 0.61
C GLY A 67 -0.40 -7.51 1.44
N ALA A 68 -1.47 -8.00 0.81
CA ALA A 68 -2.55 -8.72 1.49
C ALA A 68 -2.06 -10.02 2.14
N CYS A 69 -1.19 -10.79 1.47
CA CYS A 69 -0.57 -11.99 2.05
C CYS A 69 0.28 -11.67 3.28
N ALA A 70 1.07 -10.60 3.22
CA ALA A 70 1.89 -10.17 4.35
C ALA A 70 1.02 -9.74 5.55
N GLY A 71 -0.02 -8.94 5.31
CA GLY A 71 -1.00 -8.56 6.33
C GLY A 71 -1.75 -9.76 6.92
N PHE A 72 -2.10 -10.74 6.07
CA PHE A 72 -2.72 -11.99 6.53
C PHE A 72 -1.81 -12.76 7.47
N ILE A 73 -0.50 -12.85 7.19
CA ILE A 73 0.47 -13.52 8.07
C ILE A 73 0.50 -12.84 9.44
N THR A 74 0.56 -11.51 9.47
CA THR A 74 0.52 -10.75 10.74
C THR A 74 -0.76 -10.99 11.51
N ALA A 75 -1.91 -10.91 10.84
CA ALA A 75 -3.21 -11.16 11.45
C ALA A 75 -3.32 -12.60 11.98
N PHE A 76 -2.77 -13.59 11.28
CA PHE A 76 -2.73 -14.98 11.70
C PHE A 76 -1.89 -15.16 12.98
N LEU A 77 -0.72 -14.53 13.06
CA LEU A 77 0.14 -14.55 14.25
C LEU A 77 -0.62 -13.98 15.47
N GLN A 78 -1.34 -12.88 15.27
CA GLN A 78 -2.07 -12.22 16.35
C GLN A 78 -3.29 -13.02 16.79
N THR A 79 -4.12 -13.48 15.84
CA THR A 79 -5.44 -14.06 16.14
C THR A 79 -5.39 -15.54 16.46
N ARG A 80 -4.53 -16.30 15.79
CA ARG A 80 -4.44 -17.77 15.97
C ARG A 80 -3.37 -18.20 16.94
N LEU A 81 -2.23 -17.51 16.95
CA LEU A 81 -1.11 -17.83 17.83
C LEU A 81 -1.09 -16.98 19.11
N GLY A 82 -1.98 -15.98 19.22
CA GLY A 82 -2.08 -15.13 20.40
C GLY A 82 -0.85 -14.24 20.63
N VAL A 83 -0.06 -13.99 19.58
CA VAL A 83 1.13 -13.15 19.69
C VAL A 83 0.70 -11.68 19.86
N PRO A 84 1.26 -10.94 20.83
CA PRO A 84 0.98 -9.51 20.98
C PRO A 84 1.22 -8.75 19.67
N SER A 85 0.33 -7.79 19.34
CA SER A 85 0.33 -7.10 18.05
C SER A 85 1.67 -6.44 17.70
N ILE A 86 2.31 -5.79 18.66
CA ILE A 86 3.62 -5.16 18.50
C ILE A 86 4.68 -6.21 18.14
N LEU A 87 4.70 -7.35 18.82
CA LEU A 87 5.68 -8.41 18.58
C LEU A 87 5.44 -9.07 17.21
N ALA A 88 4.19 -9.38 16.89
CA ALA A 88 3.82 -9.91 15.58
C ALA A 88 4.26 -8.97 14.45
N GLY A 89 4.02 -7.65 14.62
CA GLY A 89 4.45 -6.62 13.69
C GLY A 89 5.95 -6.58 13.48
N ILE A 90 6.74 -6.58 14.53
CA ILE A 90 8.21 -6.55 14.46
C ILE A 90 8.74 -7.81 13.75
N VAL A 91 8.26 -8.99 14.13
CA VAL A 91 8.71 -10.26 13.52
C VAL A 91 8.38 -10.31 12.03
N THR A 92 7.14 -9.97 11.67
CA THR A 92 6.72 -9.94 10.27
C THR A 92 7.52 -8.91 9.47
N ASN A 93 7.69 -7.69 9.99
CA ASN A 93 8.44 -6.63 9.29
C ASN A 93 9.91 -7.03 9.06
N THR A 94 10.54 -7.68 10.03
CA THR A 94 11.90 -8.20 9.88
C THR A 94 11.98 -9.29 8.82
N GLY A 95 10.99 -10.20 8.78
CA GLY A 95 10.88 -11.21 7.74
C GLY A 95 10.64 -10.60 6.35
N LEU A 96 9.77 -9.60 6.27
CA LEU A 96 9.47 -8.89 5.02
C LEU A 96 10.69 -8.19 4.44
N TYR A 97 11.59 -7.68 5.27
CA TYR A 97 12.84 -7.09 4.79
C TYR A 97 13.66 -8.08 3.94
N THR A 98 13.79 -9.31 4.40
CA THR A 98 14.50 -10.36 3.67
C THR A 98 13.75 -10.73 2.39
N ILE A 99 12.42 -10.88 2.45
CA ILE A 99 11.58 -11.19 1.29
C ILE A 99 11.68 -10.09 0.24
N ASN A 100 11.69 -8.83 0.65
CA ASN A 100 11.85 -7.69 -0.25
C ASN A 100 13.20 -7.73 -0.99
N LEU A 101 14.29 -8.02 -0.28
CA LEU A 101 15.60 -8.19 -0.90
C LEU A 101 15.64 -9.36 -1.89
N MET A 102 15.00 -10.48 -1.55
CA MET A 102 14.89 -11.63 -2.45
C MET A 102 14.07 -11.27 -3.71
N ALA A 103 12.94 -10.60 -3.56
CA ALA A 103 12.10 -10.17 -4.68
C ALA A 103 12.86 -9.23 -5.64
N MET A 104 13.73 -8.37 -5.10
CA MET A 104 14.57 -7.45 -5.88
C MET A 104 15.87 -8.08 -6.40
N GLY A 105 16.05 -9.42 -6.26
CA GLY A 105 17.25 -10.13 -6.71
C GLY A 105 18.50 -9.77 -5.91
N TRP A 106 18.35 -9.60 -4.57
CA TRP A 106 19.41 -9.22 -3.63
C TRP A 106 20.05 -7.84 -3.89
N LYS A 107 19.30 -6.96 -4.56
CA LYS A 107 19.71 -5.58 -4.80
C LYS A 107 18.90 -4.64 -3.90
N SER A 108 19.56 -3.71 -3.27
CA SER A 108 18.88 -2.67 -2.45
C SER A 108 18.26 -1.56 -3.28
N ASN A 109 18.55 -1.50 -4.57
CA ASN A 109 17.99 -0.52 -5.50
C ASN A 109 17.70 -1.17 -6.84
N ALA A 110 16.54 -0.85 -7.42
CA ALA A 110 16.15 -1.28 -8.76
C ALA A 110 15.89 -0.05 -9.63
N SER A 111 16.59 0.03 -10.76
CA SER A 111 16.39 1.10 -11.74
C SER A 111 15.26 0.74 -12.69
N LEU A 112 14.29 1.65 -12.84
CA LEU A 112 13.21 1.55 -13.82
C LEU A 112 13.48 2.38 -15.09
N LEU A 113 14.73 2.81 -15.30
CA LEU A 113 15.12 3.55 -16.49
C LEU A 113 14.95 2.67 -17.74
N GLY A 114 14.10 3.11 -18.68
CA GLY A 114 13.81 2.38 -19.91
C GLY A 114 12.86 1.18 -19.72
N VAL A 115 12.19 1.06 -18.57
CA VAL A 115 11.18 0.05 -18.31
C VAL A 115 9.79 0.66 -18.42
N ASP A 116 8.90 -0.04 -19.12
CA ASP A 116 7.51 0.37 -19.22
C ASP A 116 6.80 0.17 -17.87
N THR A 117 6.26 1.26 -17.35
CA THR A 117 5.47 1.30 -16.13
C THR A 117 4.07 1.81 -16.45
N ILE A 118 3.14 1.69 -15.53
CA ILE A 118 1.80 2.28 -15.69
C ILE A 118 1.90 3.80 -15.92
N PHE A 119 2.86 4.46 -15.27
CA PHE A 119 3.11 5.89 -15.42
C PHE A 119 3.58 6.23 -16.86
N THR A 120 4.51 5.44 -17.43
CA THR A 120 4.97 5.64 -18.80
C THR A 120 3.87 5.35 -19.80
N MET A 121 3.06 4.31 -19.59
CA MET A 121 1.91 3.99 -20.46
C MET A 121 0.86 5.12 -20.43
N LEU A 122 0.60 5.72 -19.27
CA LEU A 122 -0.34 6.84 -19.15
C LEU A 122 0.18 8.10 -19.82
N ARG A 123 1.48 8.34 -19.73
CA ARG A 123 2.16 9.44 -20.44
C ARG A 123 2.06 9.28 -21.95
N ASP A 124 2.30 8.06 -22.45
CA ASP A 124 2.26 7.76 -23.89
C ASP A 124 0.83 7.80 -24.45
N ALA A 125 -0.17 7.57 -23.58
CA ALA A 125 -1.58 7.78 -23.89
C ALA A 125 -2.01 9.27 -23.91
N GLY A 126 -1.09 10.20 -23.62
CA GLY A 126 -1.35 11.65 -23.67
C GLY A 126 -2.23 12.19 -22.54
N VAL A 127 -2.39 11.44 -21.47
CA VAL A 127 -3.20 11.84 -20.31
C VAL A 127 -2.38 12.72 -19.38
N GLY A 128 -2.90 13.92 -19.05
CA GLY A 128 -2.38 14.71 -17.93
C GLY A 128 -1.35 15.79 -18.24
N TRP A 129 -1.05 16.13 -19.49
CA TRP A 129 -0.27 17.33 -19.90
C TRP A 129 1.02 17.56 -19.06
N GLY A 130 1.81 16.52 -18.80
CA GLY A 130 3.04 16.61 -18.00
C GLY A 130 2.87 16.41 -16.48
N TYR A 131 1.63 16.29 -15.98
CA TYR A 131 1.31 16.02 -14.57
C TYR A 131 0.68 14.63 -14.38
N HIS A 132 0.92 13.70 -15.30
CA HIS A 132 0.32 12.36 -15.32
C HIS A 132 0.62 11.56 -14.04
N ASP A 133 1.84 11.65 -13.49
CA ASP A 133 2.23 10.92 -12.26
C ASP A 133 1.46 11.47 -11.05
N LEU A 134 1.38 12.80 -10.93
CA LEU A 134 0.61 13.48 -9.89
C LEU A 134 -0.88 13.16 -9.98
N LEU A 135 -1.44 13.21 -11.21
CA LEU A 135 -2.86 12.89 -11.43
C LEU A 135 -3.17 11.45 -11.06
N LEU A 136 -2.33 10.50 -11.48
CA LEU A 136 -2.52 9.09 -11.13
C LEU A 136 -2.47 8.88 -9.61
N ALA A 137 -1.45 9.42 -8.95
CA ALA A 137 -1.30 9.33 -7.51
C ALA A 137 -2.51 9.95 -6.77
N ALA A 138 -2.96 11.12 -7.20
CA ALA A 138 -4.12 11.79 -6.63
C ALA A 138 -5.41 10.99 -6.82
N VAL A 139 -5.68 10.48 -8.02
CA VAL A 139 -6.88 9.69 -8.32
C VAL A 139 -6.89 8.42 -7.49
N VAL A 140 -5.78 7.67 -7.43
CA VAL A 140 -5.69 6.45 -6.63
C VAL A 140 -5.93 6.74 -5.15
N THR A 141 -5.33 7.81 -4.62
CA THR A 141 -5.50 8.20 -3.21
C THR A 141 -6.93 8.63 -2.91
N ILE A 142 -7.57 9.41 -3.79
CA ILE A 142 -8.96 9.82 -3.61
C ILE A 142 -9.91 8.62 -3.67
N VAL A 143 -9.70 7.69 -4.62
CA VAL A 143 -10.50 6.46 -4.72
C VAL A 143 -10.33 5.60 -3.48
N ALA A 144 -9.10 5.41 -3.01
CA ALA A 144 -8.83 4.66 -1.78
C ALA A 144 -9.48 5.33 -0.56
N GLY A 145 -9.40 6.66 -0.44
CA GLY A 145 -10.07 7.43 0.62
C GLY A 145 -11.59 7.31 0.56
N ALA A 146 -12.17 7.37 -0.62
CA ALA A 146 -13.61 7.19 -0.81
C ALA A 146 -14.07 5.77 -0.44
N LEU A 147 -13.32 4.76 -0.83
CA LEU A 147 -13.59 3.36 -0.44
C LEU A 147 -13.46 3.17 1.07
N LEU A 148 -12.44 3.75 1.69
CA LEU A 148 -12.28 3.73 3.14
C LEU A 148 -13.46 4.41 3.83
N TYR A 149 -13.87 5.59 3.35
CA TYR A 149 -15.02 6.31 3.90
C TYR A 149 -16.32 5.50 3.79
N LEU A 150 -16.58 4.88 2.63
CA LEU A 150 -17.74 4.01 2.45
C LEU A 150 -17.69 2.79 3.37
N PHE A 151 -16.52 2.18 3.52
CA PHE A 151 -16.33 1.04 4.43
C PHE A 151 -16.62 1.43 5.89
N LEU A 152 -16.13 2.58 6.34
CA LEU A 152 -16.39 3.10 7.68
C LEU A 152 -17.86 3.49 7.89
N SER A 153 -18.48 4.09 6.88
CA SER A 153 -19.90 4.43 6.90
C SER A 153 -20.77 3.18 7.07
N LEU A 154 -20.42 2.07 6.38
CA LEU A 154 -21.12 0.80 6.53
C LEU A 154 -20.97 0.19 7.93
N ILE A 155 -19.79 0.30 8.54
CA ILE A 155 -19.56 -0.17 9.91
C ILE A 155 -20.39 0.64 10.90
N HIS A 156 -20.44 1.97 10.76
CA HIS A 156 -21.23 2.84 11.66
C HIS A 156 -22.74 2.62 11.53
N ILE A 157 -23.24 2.20 10.38
CA ILE A 157 -24.68 1.90 10.20
C ILE A 157 -25.06 0.59 10.90
N SER A 158 -24.11 -0.33 11.09
CA SER A 158 -24.37 -1.63 11.74
C SER A 158 -24.24 -1.61 13.27
N GLU A 159 -23.67 -0.57 13.87
CA GLU A 159 -23.47 -0.47 15.32
C GLU A 159 -24.72 -0.10 16.16
N PRO A 160 -25.72 0.68 15.69
CA PRO A 160 -26.86 1.04 16.54
C PRO A 160 -27.75 -0.14 16.96
N THR A 161 -27.68 -1.26 16.28
CA THR A 161 -28.45 -2.48 16.63
C THR A 161 -27.93 -3.20 17.87
N ARG A 162 -26.68 -3.02 18.26
CA ARG A 162 -26.10 -3.68 19.45
C ARG A 162 -26.37 -2.92 20.76
N GLN A 163 -26.65 -1.63 20.71
CA GLN A 163 -26.96 -0.82 21.90
C GLN A 163 -28.45 -0.86 22.29
N ALA A 164 -29.31 -1.40 21.45
CA ALA A 164 -30.74 -1.52 21.72
C ALA A 164 -31.14 -2.84 22.41
N GLU A 165 -30.20 -3.75 22.69
CA GLU A 165 -30.44 -5.05 23.31
C GLU A 165 -29.91 -5.18 24.77
N ILE A 166 -29.70 -4.04 25.46
CA ILE A 166 -29.39 -4.08 26.91
C ILE A 166 -30.50 -3.39 27.68
#